data_c525aeafe36b798fb17d12589aafb4f3
#
_entry.id   c525aeafe36b798fb17d12589aafb4f3
#
_cell.length_a   1.000
_cell.length_b   1.000
_cell.length_c   1.000
_cell.angle_alpha   90.00
_cell.angle_beta   90.00
_cell.angle_gamma   90.00
#
_symmetry.space_group_name_H-M   'P 1'
#
loop_
_entity.id
_entity.type
_entity.pdbx_description
1 polymer ?
#
loop_
_entity_poly.entity_id
_entity_poly.type
_entity_poly.pdbx_seq_one_letter_code
_entity_poly.pdbx_strand_id
1 'polypeptide(L)'
;MSVELGEGPGKARYVNEMFSRIAGRYDLMNGLMTFGMHHAWRRAAARETIPAPDGPGLDLATGTGDLALELSELHRHRTVVGADFAHGMLTIARFKCRTEETAARVRLVEADALALPFEPRTFAFVTSAFLLRNLGDLRQGLSEMRRVSRPGGRVVALEITQANLPGWAPLFRAYFHHIVPWVGAIVGGDREAYTYLPQSVDRFVTPPALAALMEEVGLRGVKYRRLGFGTVTIHTGIA
;
A
#
# COMPACT_ATOMS: atom_id res chain seq x y z
N MET A 1 -12.23 -1.98 -24.33
CA MET A 1 -12.01 -0.53 -24.31
C MET A 1 -10.98 -0.28 -23.22
N SER A 2 -9.71 -0.02 -23.57
CA SER A 2 -8.66 0.30 -22.60
C SER A 2 -8.95 1.70 -22.07
N VAL A 3 -9.25 1.81 -20.79
CA VAL A 3 -9.37 3.12 -20.11
C VAL A 3 -7.94 3.67 -20.02
N GLU A 4 -7.61 4.65 -20.85
CA GLU A 4 -6.42 5.47 -20.66
C GLU A 4 -6.63 6.33 -19.40
N LEU A 5 -6.28 5.78 -18.26
CA LEU A 5 -6.25 6.52 -17.01
C LEU A 5 -5.00 7.40 -17.02
N GLY A 6 -5.15 8.64 -17.51
CA GLY A 6 -4.15 9.69 -17.39
C GLY A 6 -3.81 9.97 -15.93
N GLU A 7 -2.75 10.73 -15.69
CA GLU A 7 -2.45 11.29 -14.38
C GLU A 7 -3.50 12.33 -13.99
N GLY A 8 -3.76 12.50 -12.69
CA GLY A 8 -4.65 13.56 -12.20
C GLY A 8 -5.95 13.11 -11.52
N PRO A 9 -6.89 14.04 -11.26
CA PRO A 9 -8.09 13.79 -10.44
C PRO A 9 -9.01 12.67 -10.95
N GLY A 10 -9.02 12.43 -12.26
CA GLY A 10 -9.80 11.35 -12.85
C GLY A 10 -9.33 9.96 -12.43
N LYS A 11 -8.03 9.76 -12.26
CA LYS A 11 -7.45 8.50 -11.78
C LYS A 11 -7.86 8.22 -10.32
N ALA A 12 -7.79 9.24 -9.46
CA ALA A 12 -8.15 9.10 -8.05
C ALA A 12 -9.61 8.65 -7.88
N ARG A 13 -10.53 9.30 -8.61
CA ARG A 13 -11.95 8.94 -8.59
C ARG A 13 -12.21 7.52 -9.07
N TYR A 14 -11.62 7.14 -10.21
CA TYR A 14 -11.73 5.77 -10.74
C TYR A 14 -11.22 4.73 -9.75
N VAL A 15 -10.04 4.95 -9.16
CA VAL A 15 -9.42 4.06 -8.17
C VAL A 15 -10.30 3.93 -6.93
N ASN A 16 -10.90 5.03 -6.44
CA ASN A 16 -11.81 5.00 -5.30
C ASN A 16 -13.06 4.14 -5.59
N GLU A 17 -13.72 4.40 -6.71
CA GLU A 17 -14.92 3.65 -7.11
C GLU A 17 -14.60 2.15 -7.30
N MET A 18 -13.47 1.84 -7.93
CA MET A 18 -13.00 0.48 -8.13
C MET A 18 -12.75 -0.25 -6.80
N PHE A 19 -11.98 0.32 -5.89
CA PHE A 19 -11.70 -0.29 -4.59
C PHE A 19 -12.95 -0.43 -3.72
N SER A 20 -13.87 0.53 -3.79
CA SER A 20 -15.15 0.44 -3.09
C SER A 20 -16.00 -0.74 -3.60
N ARG A 21 -16.02 -0.99 -4.93
CA ARG A 21 -16.75 -2.13 -5.53
C ARG A 21 -16.19 -3.48 -5.11
N ILE A 22 -14.86 -3.63 -5.08
CA ILE A 22 -14.21 -4.93 -4.80
C ILE A 22 -14.00 -5.19 -3.31
N ALA A 23 -14.25 -4.22 -2.43
CA ALA A 23 -13.91 -4.26 -1.01
C ALA A 23 -14.33 -5.57 -0.33
N GLY A 24 -15.56 -6.04 -0.55
CA GLY A 24 -16.08 -7.27 0.07
C GLY A 24 -15.37 -8.57 -0.28
N ARG A 25 -14.61 -8.61 -1.38
CA ARG A 25 -13.85 -9.78 -1.85
C ARG A 25 -12.34 -9.54 -1.90
N TYR A 26 -11.90 -8.35 -1.50
CA TYR A 26 -10.52 -7.89 -1.61
C TYR A 26 -9.54 -8.82 -0.90
N ASP A 27 -9.83 -9.17 0.35
CA ASP A 27 -8.93 -10.03 1.14
C ASP A 27 -8.87 -11.46 0.59
N LEU A 28 -10.01 -12.02 0.19
CA LEU A 28 -10.07 -13.32 -0.45
C LEU A 28 -9.22 -13.36 -1.73
N MET A 29 -9.36 -12.33 -2.57
CA MET A 29 -8.61 -12.24 -3.81
C MET A 29 -7.11 -12.04 -3.58
N ASN A 30 -6.71 -11.21 -2.60
CA ASN A 30 -5.31 -11.09 -2.21
C ASN A 30 -4.74 -12.44 -1.74
N GLY A 31 -5.51 -13.18 -0.93
CA GLY A 31 -5.15 -14.52 -0.48
C GLY A 31 -4.91 -15.47 -1.66
N LEU A 32 -5.85 -15.53 -2.59
CA LEU A 32 -5.77 -16.41 -3.77
C LEU A 32 -4.62 -16.03 -4.70
N MET A 33 -4.51 -14.75 -5.09
CA MET A 33 -3.49 -14.27 -6.03
C MET A 33 -2.07 -14.38 -5.50
N THR A 34 -1.88 -14.30 -4.19
CA THR A 34 -0.55 -14.33 -3.56
C THR A 34 -0.26 -15.62 -2.82
N PHE A 35 -1.17 -16.60 -2.87
CA PHE A 35 -1.08 -17.83 -2.07
C PHE A 35 -0.83 -17.55 -0.57
N GLY A 36 -1.45 -16.47 -0.04
CA GLY A 36 -1.30 -16.02 1.34
C GLY A 36 0.02 -15.30 1.64
N MET A 37 0.96 -15.18 0.70
CA MET A 37 2.25 -14.52 0.93
C MET A 37 2.12 -13.04 1.31
N HIS A 38 1.03 -12.38 0.93
CA HIS A 38 0.78 -10.97 1.25
C HIS A 38 0.81 -10.68 2.77
N HIS A 39 0.44 -11.63 3.62
CA HIS A 39 0.57 -11.50 5.08
C HIS A 39 2.04 -11.44 5.51
N ALA A 40 2.88 -12.32 4.97
CA ALA A 40 4.32 -12.31 5.27
C ALA A 40 5.00 -11.01 4.78
N TRP A 41 4.56 -10.47 3.63
CA TRP A 41 5.09 -9.20 3.11
C TRP A 41 4.68 -8.01 3.97
N ARG A 42 3.41 -7.93 4.44
CA ARG A 42 2.96 -6.88 5.37
C ARG A 42 3.71 -6.96 6.70
N ARG A 43 3.87 -8.16 7.26
CA ARG A 43 4.67 -8.38 8.48
C ARG A 43 6.12 -7.94 8.29
N ALA A 44 6.70 -8.22 7.14
CA ALA A 44 8.05 -7.78 6.81
C ALA A 44 8.15 -6.26 6.69
N ALA A 45 7.14 -5.59 6.11
CA ALA A 45 7.06 -4.13 6.04
C ALA A 45 6.85 -3.50 7.42
N ALA A 46 5.97 -4.06 8.24
CA ALA A 46 5.75 -3.59 9.62
C ALA A 46 7.05 -3.61 10.45
N ARG A 47 7.87 -4.66 10.31
CA ARG A 47 9.16 -4.75 11.04
C ARG A 47 10.15 -3.64 10.69
N GLU A 48 10.07 -3.06 9.50
CA GLU A 48 10.93 -1.91 9.13
C GLU A 48 10.60 -0.64 9.94
N THR A 49 9.50 -0.61 10.66
CA THR A 49 9.11 0.50 11.54
C THR A 49 9.68 0.41 12.95
N ILE A 50 10.29 -0.73 13.34
CA ILE A 50 10.82 -0.95 14.70
C ILE A 50 11.79 0.16 15.15
N PRO A 51 12.74 0.64 14.29
CA PRO A 51 13.68 1.69 14.69
C PRO A 51 13.08 3.10 14.74
N ALA A 52 11.76 3.25 14.58
CA ALA A 52 11.12 4.56 14.62
C ALA A 52 11.16 5.17 16.05
N PRO A 53 11.25 6.51 16.17
CA PRO A 53 11.17 7.21 17.45
C PRO A 53 9.80 6.98 18.10
N ASP A 54 9.63 7.42 19.33
CA ASP A 54 8.33 7.32 20.01
C ASP A 54 7.27 8.19 19.35
N GLY A 55 6.03 7.69 19.34
CA GLY A 55 4.87 8.39 18.81
C GLY A 55 3.91 7.47 18.06
N PRO A 56 2.79 8.04 17.57
CA PRO A 56 1.81 7.29 16.81
C PRO A 56 2.35 6.88 15.43
N GLY A 57 1.76 5.84 14.84
CA GLY A 57 2.00 5.41 13.47
C GLY A 57 0.87 5.80 12.53
N LEU A 58 1.17 5.90 11.24
CA LEU A 58 0.20 6.06 10.17
C LEU A 58 0.34 4.93 9.17
N ASP A 59 -0.76 4.26 8.85
CA ASP A 59 -0.88 3.35 7.71
C ASP A 59 -1.74 4.01 6.64
N LEU A 60 -1.11 4.40 5.55
CA LEU A 60 -1.71 5.17 4.46
C LEU A 60 -2.21 4.24 3.35
N ALA A 61 -3.44 4.45 2.91
CA ALA A 61 -4.24 3.51 2.13
C ALA A 61 -4.37 2.15 2.85
N THR A 62 -4.86 2.22 4.07
CA THR A 62 -4.97 1.07 4.96
C THR A 62 -5.87 -0.04 4.41
N GLY A 63 -6.75 0.29 3.45
CA GLY A 63 -7.68 -0.65 2.85
C GLY A 63 -8.58 -1.30 3.89
N THR A 64 -8.61 -2.62 3.93
CA THR A 64 -9.35 -3.41 4.91
C THR A 64 -8.66 -3.50 6.29
N GLY A 65 -7.56 -2.76 6.51
CA GLY A 65 -6.90 -2.61 7.81
C GLY A 65 -5.83 -3.65 8.14
N ASP A 66 -5.48 -4.56 7.24
CA ASP A 66 -4.54 -5.65 7.54
C ASP A 66 -3.17 -5.18 8.02
N LEU A 67 -2.59 -4.15 7.37
CA LEU A 67 -1.28 -3.64 7.79
C LEU A 67 -1.40 -2.81 9.06
N ALA A 68 -2.46 -2.03 9.24
CA ALA A 68 -2.70 -1.28 10.47
C ALA A 68 -2.84 -2.21 11.69
N LEU A 69 -3.51 -3.34 11.55
CA LEU A 69 -3.63 -4.37 12.59
C LEU A 69 -2.26 -5.00 12.90
N GLU A 70 -1.48 -5.38 11.89
CA GLU A 70 -0.12 -5.92 12.08
C GLU A 70 0.79 -4.90 12.80
N LEU A 71 0.70 -3.61 12.44
CA LEU A 71 1.43 -2.54 13.09
C LEU A 71 1.00 -2.35 14.56
N SER A 72 -0.30 -2.42 14.84
CA SER A 72 -0.83 -2.27 16.19
C SER A 72 -0.44 -3.44 17.11
N GLU A 73 -0.29 -4.62 16.55
CA GLU A 73 0.23 -5.79 17.27
C GLU A 73 1.73 -5.67 17.55
N LEU A 74 2.49 -5.21 16.56
CA LEU A 74 3.93 -5.00 16.71
C LEU A 74 4.27 -3.88 17.70
N HIS A 75 3.45 -2.82 17.72
CA HIS A 75 3.66 -1.61 18.54
C HIS A 75 2.55 -1.45 19.59
N ARG A 76 2.44 -2.40 20.50
CA ARG A 76 1.34 -2.51 21.50
C ARG A 76 1.09 -1.27 22.35
N HIS A 77 2.09 -0.40 22.48
CA HIS A 77 2.01 0.84 23.28
C HIS A 77 1.75 2.10 22.43
N ARG A 78 1.50 1.95 21.12
CA ARG A 78 1.30 3.07 20.20
C ARG A 78 -0.09 3.03 19.57
N THR A 79 -0.64 4.20 19.30
CA THR A 79 -1.80 4.32 18.43
C THR A 79 -1.34 4.24 16.98
N VAL A 80 -2.07 3.48 16.16
CA VAL A 80 -1.92 3.43 14.71
C VAL A 80 -3.15 4.08 14.08
N VAL A 81 -2.92 5.05 13.22
CA VAL A 81 -3.97 5.66 12.40
C VAL A 81 -3.96 4.95 11.06
N GLY A 82 -5.08 4.34 10.68
CA GLY A 82 -5.32 3.79 9.34
C GLY A 82 -6.09 4.82 8.52
N ALA A 83 -5.47 5.36 7.47
CA ALA A 83 -6.08 6.33 6.58
C ALA A 83 -6.37 5.71 5.21
N ASP A 84 -7.57 5.90 4.68
CA ASP A 84 -7.94 5.48 3.33
C ASP A 84 -8.99 6.45 2.76
N PHE A 85 -9.03 6.61 1.45
CA PHE A 85 -10.05 7.45 0.81
C PHE A 85 -11.28 6.65 0.35
N ALA A 86 -11.19 5.31 0.32
CA ALA A 86 -12.28 4.42 -0.06
C ALA A 86 -13.14 4.05 1.15
N HIS A 87 -14.30 4.69 1.28
CA HIS A 87 -15.23 4.45 2.39
C HIS A 87 -15.61 2.96 2.55
N GLY A 88 -15.80 2.22 1.45
CA GLY A 88 -16.11 0.80 1.47
C GLY A 88 -15.01 -0.04 2.13
N MET A 89 -13.75 0.30 1.90
CA MET A 89 -12.59 -0.33 2.53
C MET A 89 -12.57 -0.07 4.04
N LEU A 90 -12.76 1.20 4.46
CA LEU A 90 -12.80 1.56 5.87
C LEU A 90 -13.96 0.90 6.63
N THR A 91 -15.08 0.62 5.96
CA THR A 91 -16.20 -0.10 6.57
C THR A 91 -15.77 -1.52 6.97
N ILE A 92 -15.03 -2.23 6.12
CA ILE A 92 -14.49 -3.55 6.43
C ILE A 92 -13.40 -3.46 7.50
N ALA A 93 -12.51 -2.46 7.41
CA ALA A 93 -11.50 -2.23 8.42
C ALA A 93 -12.12 -2.00 9.81
N ARG A 94 -13.21 -1.20 9.90
CA ARG A 94 -13.94 -1.01 11.17
C ARG A 94 -14.50 -2.31 11.73
N PHE A 95 -15.04 -3.17 10.86
CA PHE A 95 -15.53 -4.48 11.29
C PHE A 95 -14.39 -5.35 11.84
N LYS A 96 -13.27 -5.45 11.13
CA LYS A 96 -12.07 -6.18 11.60
C LYS A 96 -11.55 -5.63 12.93
N CYS A 97 -11.47 -4.30 13.06
CA CYS A 97 -11.03 -3.65 14.27
C CYS A 97 -11.92 -3.94 15.50
N ARG A 98 -13.18 -4.27 15.32
CA ARG A 98 -14.08 -4.64 16.43
C ARG A 98 -13.88 -6.07 16.93
N THR A 99 -13.35 -6.95 16.09
CA THR A 99 -13.18 -8.38 16.39
C THR A 99 -11.77 -8.75 16.84
N GLU A 100 -10.81 -7.87 16.63
CA GLU A 100 -9.40 -8.09 16.96
C GLU A 100 -9.05 -7.49 18.33
N GLU A 101 -8.24 -8.20 19.11
CA GLU A 101 -7.82 -7.78 20.44
C GLU A 101 -7.04 -6.45 20.44
N THR A 102 -6.32 -6.18 19.33
CA THR A 102 -5.50 -4.97 19.13
C THR A 102 -6.28 -3.76 18.62
N ALA A 103 -7.55 -3.96 18.24
CA ALA A 103 -8.39 -2.98 17.56
C ALA A 103 -8.61 -1.68 18.35
N ALA A 104 -8.54 -1.72 19.68
CA ALA A 104 -8.67 -0.51 20.50
C ALA A 104 -7.59 0.55 20.22
N ARG A 105 -6.46 0.15 19.61
CA ARG A 105 -5.33 1.01 19.28
C ARG A 105 -5.34 1.53 17.85
N VAL A 106 -6.23 1.03 17.00
CA VAL A 106 -6.37 1.48 15.60
C VAL A 106 -7.45 2.55 15.51
N ARG A 107 -7.10 3.69 14.89
CA ARG A 107 -8.02 4.79 14.57
C ARG A 107 -8.16 4.88 13.06
N LEU A 108 -9.38 4.86 12.54
CA LEU A 108 -9.62 4.90 11.09
C LEU A 108 -10.14 6.28 10.68
N VAL A 109 -9.52 6.84 9.64
CA VAL A 109 -9.80 8.18 9.12
C VAL A 109 -9.96 8.10 7.60
N GLU A 110 -10.96 8.76 7.05
CA GLU A 110 -11.10 8.94 5.61
C GLU A 110 -10.23 10.12 5.16
N ALA A 111 -9.25 9.87 4.28
CA ALA A 111 -8.29 10.89 3.86
C ALA A 111 -7.69 10.61 2.48
N ASP A 112 -7.39 11.69 1.75
CA ASP A 112 -6.61 11.64 0.52
C ASP A 112 -5.10 11.62 0.83
N ALA A 113 -4.39 10.67 0.24
CA ALA A 113 -2.93 10.54 0.39
C ALA A 113 -2.15 11.72 -0.20
N LEU A 114 -2.76 12.49 -1.10
CA LEU A 114 -2.16 13.69 -1.70
C LEU A 114 -2.37 14.96 -0.87
N ALA A 115 -3.26 14.93 0.15
CA ALA A 115 -3.58 16.06 1.01
C ALA A 115 -4.00 15.55 2.40
N LEU A 116 -3.03 15.05 3.18
CA LEU A 116 -3.30 14.43 4.47
C LEU A 116 -3.76 15.47 5.51
N PRO A 117 -4.89 15.22 6.22
CA PRO A 117 -5.45 16.15 7.21
C PRO A 117 -4.73 16.06 8.56
N PHE A 118 -3.41 15.94 8.53
CA PHE A 118 -2.57 15.81 9.72
C PHE A 118 -1.51 16.92 9.74
N GLU A 119 -1.20 17.38 10.94
CA GLU A 119 -0.12 18.32 11.15
C GLU A 119 1.25 17.74 10.73
N PRO A 120 2.18 18.57 10.28
CA PRO A 120 3.55 18.13 10.02
C PRO A 120 4.19 17.47 11.26
N ARG A 121 5.06 16.49 11.04
CA ARG A 121 5.84 15.84 12.12
C ARG A 121 4.99 15.18 13.20
N THR A 122 3.86 14.61 12.84
CA THR A 122 2.92 13.94 13.77
C THR A 122 3.33 12.51 14.05
N PHE A 123 3.72 11.73 13.03
CA PHE A 123 3.86 10.29 13.12
C PHE A 123 5.31 9.85 13.25
N ALA A 124 5.54 8.87 14.13
CA ALA A 124 6.83 8.22 14.30
C ALA A 124 7.20 7.33 13.11
N PHE A 125 6.20 6.76 12.47
CA PHE A 125 6.35 6.04 11.21
C PHE A 125 5.11 6.25 10.32
N VAL A 126 5.36 6.19 9.00
CA VAL A 126 4.32 6.22 7.97
C VAL A 126 4.56 5.04 7.05
N THR A 127 3.56 4.17 6.95
CA THR A 127 3.59 3.00 6.07
C THR A 127 2.58 3.12 4.94
N SER A 128 2.82 2.44 3.84
CA SER A 128 1.81 2.18 2.83
C SER A 128 2.04 0.80 2.20
N ALA A 129 0.97 0.11 1.88
CA ALA A 129 1.03 -1.15 1.15
C ALA A 129 0.15 -1.08 -0.11
N PHE A 130 0.80 -1.21 -1.28
CA PHE A 130 0.14 -1.27 -2.59
C PHE A 130 -0.62 0.01 -2.98
N LEU A 131 -0.17 1.18 -2.46
CA LEU A 131 -0.74 2.49 -2.71
C LEU A 131 -0.08 3.20 -3.90
N LEU A 132 1.27 3.31 -3.87
CA LEU A 132 2.00 4.35 -4.61
C LEU A 132 1.74 4.31 -6.12
N ARG A 133 1.58 3.12 -6.70
CA ARG A 133 1.23 2.94 -8.12
C ARG A 133 -0.15 3.50 -8.50
N ASN A 134 -1.02 3.70 -7.51
CA ASN A 134 -2.39 4.19 -7.70
C ASN A 134 -2.50 5.71 -7.56
N LEU A 135 -1.49 6.38 -7.05
CA LEU A 135 -1.48 7.83 -6.90
C LEU A 135 -1.50 8.54 -8.25
N GLY A 136 -2.21 9.66 -8.30
CA GLY A 136 -2.21 10.57 -9.44
C GLY A 136 -0.94 11.43 -9.52
N ASP A 137 -0.32 11.68 -8.36
CA ASP A 137 0.98 12.34 -8.22
C ASP A 137 1.81 11.61 -7.16
N LEU A 138 2.78 10.82 -7.64
CA LEU A 138 3.64 10.02 -6.77
C LEU A 138 4.55 10.89 -5.90
N ARG A 139 5.08 11.99 -6.46
CA ARG A 139 5.95 12.93 -5.74
C ARG A 139 5.19 13.61 -4.61
N GLN A 140 3.97 14.08 -4.88
CA GLN A 140 3.13 14.71 -3.86
C GLN A 140 2.80 13.73 -2.73
N GLY A 141 2.41 12.49 -3.04
CA GLY A 141 2.14 11.48 -2.01
C GLY A 141 3.35 11.17 -1.13
N LEU A 142 4.53 11.01 -1.72
CA LEU A 142 5.78 10.83 -0.96
C LEU A 142 6.14 12.06 -0.12
N SER A 143 5.88 13.27 -0.65
CA SER A 143 6.09 14.53 0.07
C SER A 143 5.16 14.63 1.29
N GLU A 144 3.90 14.23 1.17
CA GLU A 144 2.95 14.17 2.27
C GLU A 144 3.36 13.14 3.34
N MET A 145 3.78 11.93 2.91
CA MET A 145 4.31 10.91 3.83
C MET A 145 5.49 11.47 4.63
N ARG A 146 6.42 12.17 3.97
CA ARG A 146 7.54 12.82 4.64
C ARG A 146 7.07 13.96 5.55
N ARG A 147 6.18 14.85 5.07
CA ARG A 147 5.70 16.02 5.83
C ARG A 147 5.10 15.62 7.18
N VAL A 148 4.27 14.57 7.20
CA VAL A 148 3.60 14.13 8.43
C VAL A 148 4.51 13.26 9.32
N SER A 149 5.65 12.80 8.81
CA SER A 149 6.64 12.04 9.59
C SER A 149 7.46 12.95 10.51
N ARG A 150 7.72 12.50 11.72
CA ARG A 150 8.63 13.14 12.67
C ARG A 150 10.07 13.12 12.18
N PRO A 151 10.94 14.06 12.57
CA PRO A 151 12.38 13.91 12.36
C PRO A 151 12.89 12.56 12.91
N GLY A 152 13.61 11.82 12.09
CA GLY A 152 14.04 10.46 12.39
C GLY A 152 12.95 9.40 12.25
N GLY A 153 11.74 9.78 11.86
CA GLY A 153 10.62 8.88 11.60
C GLY A 153 10.87 7.97 10.39
N ARG A 154 10.22 6.80 10.38
CA ARG A 154 10.36 5.81 9.32
C ARG A 154 9.27 5.95 8.28
N VAL A 155 9.64 6.03 7.01
CA VAL A 155 8.72 5.91 5.87
C VAL A 155 8.95 4.57 5.22
N VAL A 156 7.90 3.75 5.11
CA VAL A 156 7.97 2.37 4.58
C VAL A 156 6.92 2.19 3.50
N ALA A 157 7.34 1.80 2.31
CA ALA A 157 6.45 1.50 1.20
C ALA A 157 6.61 0.04 0.73
N LEU A 158 5.53 -0.71 0.77
CA LEU A 158 5.42 -2.07 0.23
C LEU A 158 4.69 -2.01 -1.10
N GLU A 159 5.33 -2.40 -2.20
CA GLU A 159 4.75 -2.31 -3.54
C GLU A 159 5.00 -3.55 -4.41
N ILE A 160 4.03 -3.86 -5.28
CA ILE A 160 4.25 -4.82 -6.38
C ILE A 160 5.14 -4.13 -7.42
N THR A 161 6.11 -4.87 -7.91
CA THR A 161 7.04 -4.39 -8.93
C THR A 161 7.18 -5.40 -10.06
N GLN A 162 7.74 -4.97 -11.17
CA GLN A 162 8.05 -5.87 -12.27
C GLN A 162 9.07 -6.93 -11.81
N ALA A 163 8.74 -8.20 -12.07
CA ALA A 163 9.66 -9.31 -11.81
C ALA A 163 10.91 -9.16 -12.67
N ASN A 164 12.09 -9.38 -12.07
CA ASN A 164 13.36 -9.19 -12.75
C ASN A 164 14.26 -10.44 -12.78
N LEU A 165 13.82 -11.55 -12.17
CA LEU A 165 14.60 -12.79 -12.19
C LEU A 165 14.48 -13.49 -13.55
N PRO A 166 15.60 -13.80 -14.22
CA PRO A 166 15.60 -14.55 -15.47
C PRO A 166 14.83 -15.89 -15.34
N GLY A 167 14.05 -16.24 -16.37
CA GLY A 167 13.21 -17.43 -16.36
C GLY A 167 11.89 -17.27 -15.58
N TRP A 168 11.90 -16.63 -14.41
CA TRP A 168 10.71 -16.37 -13.62
C TRP A 168 9.88 -15.19 -14.16
N ALA A 169 10.53 -14.12 -14.61
CA ALA A 169 9.85 -12.90 -15.05
C ALA A 169 8.82 -13.13 -16.18
N PRO A 170 9.10 -13.90 -17.26
CA PRO A 170 8.09 -14.18 -18.29
C PRO A 170 6.95 -15.04 -17.76
N LEU A 171 7.22 -16.02 -16.90
CA LEU A 171 6.19 -16.87 -16.29
C LEU A 171 5.27 -16.05 -15.37
N PHE A 172 5.84 -15.21 -14.52
CA PHE A 172 5.07 -14.31 -13.67
C PHE A 172 4.23 -13.33 -14.49
N ARG A 173 4.78 -12.76 -15.57
CA ARG A 173 4.05 -11.87 -16.47
C ARG A 173 2.85 -12.59 -17.10
N ALA A 174 3.03 -13.80 -17.60
CA ALA A 174 1.95 -14.60 -18.18
C ALA A 174 0.85 -14.88 -17.13
N TYR A 175 1.23 -15.30 -15.91
CA TYR A 175 0.30 -15.47 -14.80
C TYR A 175 -0.46 -14.18 -14.49
N PHE A 176 0.27 -13.06 -14.33
CA PHE A 176 -0.26 -11.81 -13.85
C PHE A 176 -1.19 -11.12 -14.85
N HIS A 177 -0.92 -11.26 -16.17
CA HIS A 177 -1.72 -10.67 -17.24
C HIS A 177 -2.88 -11.54 -17.75
N HIS A 178 -2.81 -12.86 -17.57
CA HIS A 178 -3.83 -13.75 -18.11
C HIS A 178 -4.63 -14.46 -17.03
N ILE A 179 -3.98 -14.98 -15.99
CA ILE A 179 -4.67 -15.76 -14.96
C ILE A 179 -5.33 -14.85 -13.93
N VAL A 180 -4.64 -13.80 -13.45
CA VAL A 180 -5.18 -12.89 -12.44
C VAL A 180 -6.48 -12.20 -12.89
N PRO A 181 -6.61 -11.62 -14.12
CA PRO A 181 -7.86 -11.05 -14.59
C PRO A 181 -8.99 -12.08 -14.74
N TRP A 182 -8.66 -13.32 -15.13
CA TRP A 182 -9.63 -14.40 -15.25
C TRP A 182 -10.18 -14.84 -13.88
N VAL A 183 -9.30 -15.06 -12.91
CA VAL A 183 -9.68 -15.35 -11.52
C VAL A 183 -10.47 -14.19 -10.93
N GLY A 184 -10.04 -12.95 -11.21
CA GLY A 184 -10.73 -11.73 -10.79
C GLY A 184 -12.16 -11.63 -11.35
N ALA A 185 -12.38 -12.05 -12.59
CA ALA A 185 -13.71 -12.08 -13.18
C ALA A 185 -14.64 -13.10 -12.50
N ILE A 186 -14.12 -14.30 -12.20
CA ILE A 186 -14.94 -15.40 -11.67
C ILE A 186 -15.15 -15.25 -10.15
N VAL A 187 -14.09 -15.03 -9.40
CA VAL A 187 -14.11 -15.00 -7.93
C VAL A 187 -14.30 -13.59 -7.41
N GLY A 188 -13.58 -12.62 -8.00
CA GLY A 188 -13.61 -11.21 -7.60
C GLY A 188 -14.91 -10.49 -8.02
N GLY A 189 -15.55 -10.96 -9.09
CA GLY A 189 -16.77 -10.34 -9.63
C GLY A 189 -16.51 -9.01 -10.37
N ASP A 190 -15.25 -8.61 -10.58
CA ASP A 190 -14.88 -7.36 -11.27
C ASP A 190 -13.62 -7.57 -12.13
N ARG A 191 -13.84 -7.98 -13.39
CA ARG A 191 -12.74 -8.18 -14.36
C ARG A 191 -11.91 -6.92 -14.59
N GLU A 192 -12.55 -5.76 -14.55
CA GLU A 192 -11.91 -4.47 -14.81
C GLU A 192 -10.85 -4.17 -13.76
N ALA A 193 -11.17 -4.30 -12.47
CA ALA A 193 -10.24 -4.09 -11.36
C ALA A 193 -9.00 -4.99 -11.46
N TYR A 194 -9.19 -6.26 -11.83
CA TYR A 194 -8.10 -7.22 -11.95
C TYR A 194 -7.35 -7.17 -13.29
N THR A 195 -7.88 -6.45 -14.28
CA THR A 195 -7.14 -6.05 -15.49
C THR A 195 -6.32 -4.78 -15.23
N TYR A 196 -6.85 -3.86 -14.43
CA TYR A 196 -6.13 -2.66 -14.01
C TYR A 196 -4.86 -2.99 -13.20
N LEU A 197 -4.89 -4.00 -12.36
CA LEU A 197 -3.78 -4.37 -11.48
C LEU A 197 -2.47 -4.60 -12.24
N PRO A 198 -2.34 -5.53 -13.22
CA PRO A 198 -1.11 -5.70 -13.99
C PRO A 198 -0.72 -4.44 -14.78
N GLN A 199 -1.67 -3.72 -15.35
CA GLN A 199 -1.41 -2.48 -16.07
C GLN A 199 -0.81 -1.39 -15.17
N SER A 200 -1.29 -1.27 -13.92
CA SER A 200 -0.75 -0.32 -12.95
C SER A 200 0.69 -0.66 -12.55
N VAL A 201 1.03 -1.95 -12.47
CA VAL A 201 2.40 -2.41 -12.18
C VAL A 201 3.34 -2.17 -13.36
N ASP A 202 2.89 -2.39 -14.59
CA ASP A 202 3.71 -2.16 -15.78
C ASP A 202 4.09 -0.68 -15.97
N ARG A 203 3.19 0.22 -15.59
CA ARG A 203 3.41 1.68 -15.68
C ARG A 203 4.13 2.25 -14.46
N PHE A 204 4.25 1.48 -13.38
CA PHE A 204 4.87 1.96 -12.16
C PHE A 204 6.38 2.06 -12.30
N VAL A 205 6.97 3.00 -11.60
CA VAL A 205 8.42 3.23 -11.59
C VAL A 205 9.18 2.02 -11.10
N THR A 206 10.41 1.85 -11.58
CA THR A 206 11.29 0.77 -11.11
C THR A 206 11.71 1.00 -9.66
N PRO A 207 12.10 -0.05 -8.91
CA PRO A 207 12.54 0.11 -7.52
C PRO A 207 13.70 1.11 -7.34
N PRO A 208 14.75 1.15 -8.19
CA PRO A 208 15.76 2.20 -8.08
C PRO A 208 15.21 3.61 -8.31
N ALA A 209 14.27 3.77 -9.27
CA ALA A 209 13.67 5.07 -9.55
C ALA A 209 12.76 5.53 -8.39
N LEU A 210 12.03 4.62 -7.75
CA LEU A 210 11.27 4.94 -6.55
C LEU A 210 12.20 5.36 -5.40
N ALA A 211 13.30 4.66 -5.19
CA ALA A 211 14.29 5.02 -4.17
C ALA A 211 14.86 6.43 -4.42
N ALA A 212 15.23 6.74 -5.66
CA ALA A 212 15.71 8.09 -6.02
C ALA A 212 14.64 9.17 -5.76
N LEU A 213 13.38 8.91 -6.12
CA LEU A 213 12.29 9.84 -5.86
C LEU A 213 12.05 10.05 -4.35
N MET A 214 12.18 9.01 -3.53
CA MET A 214 12.14 9.13 -2.08
C MET A 214 13.27 10.02 -1.54
N GLU A 215 14.47 9.94 -2.10
CA GLU A 215 15.59 10.83 -1.75
C GLU A 215 15.34 12.27 -2.20
N GLU A 216 14.80 12.46 -3.41
CA GLU A 216 14.47 13.78 -3.95
C GLU A 216 13.44 14.53 -3.11
N VAL A 217 12.45 13.84 -2.51
CA VAL A 217 11.50 14.46 -1.58
C VAL A 217 12.11 14.71 -0.18
N GLY A 218 13.39 14.33 0.03
CA GLY A 218 14.17 14.64 1.22
C GLY A 218 14.17 13.54 2.29
N LEU A 219 13.78 12.31 1.96
CA LEU A 219 14.03 11.15 2.82
C LEU A 219 15.51 10.75 2.75
N ARG A 220 16.07 10.29 3.87
CA ARG A 220 17.49 9.95 3.98
C ARG A 220 17.68 8.45 4.18
N GLY A 221 18.85 7.95 3.82
CA GLY A 221 19.22 6.56 4.01
C GLY A 221 18.25 5.60 3.34
N VAL A 222 17.74 5.98 2.16
CA VAL A 222 16.76 5.21 1.41
C VAL A 222 17.38 3.88 0.99
N LYS A 223 16.65 2.80 1.25
CA LYS A 223 17.01 1.43 0.88
C LYS A 223 15.79 0.71 0.36
N TYR A 224 16.02 -0.29 -0.47
CA TYR A 224 14.95 -1.22 -0.85
C TYR A 224 15.45 -2.65 -0.88
N ARG A 225 14.55 -3.59 -0.66
CA ARG A 225 14.78 -5.03 -0.85
C ARG A 225 13.63 -5.68 -1.57
N ARG A 226 13.93 -6.69 -2.38
CA ARG A 226 12.95 -7.46 -3.13
C ARG A 226 12.48 -8.68 -2.33
N LEU A 227 11.20 -8.99 -2.45
CA LEU A 227 10.53 -10.15 -1.88
C LEU A 227 9.79 -10.91 -2.99
N GLY A 228 9.24 -12.10 -2.67
CA GLY A 228 8.36 -12.82 -3.59
C GLY A 228 9.02 -13.08 -4.95
N PHE A 229 10.24 -13.60 -4.98
CA PHE A 229 11.00 -13.82 -6.22
C PHE A 229 11.17 -12.54 -7.08
N GLY A 230 11.26 -11.39 -6.42
CA GLY A 230 11.47 -10.09 -7.07
C GLY A 230 10.20 -9.40 -7.57
N THR A 231 9.01 -9.91 -7.24
CA THR A 231 7.72 -9.35 -7.66
C THR A 231 7.19 -8.27 -6.73
N VAL A 232 7.77 -8.15 -5.53
CA VAL A 232 7.38 -7.18 -4.51
C VAL A 232 8.62 -6.51 -3.94
N THR A 233 8.52 -5.24 -3.56
CA THR A 233 9.61 -4.49 -2.91
C THR A 233 9.13 -3.82 -1.64
N ILE A 234 10.02 -3.76 -0.65
CA ILE A 234 9.90 -2.86 0.49
C ILE A 234 10.95 -1.77 0.33
N HIS A 235 10.51 -0.52 0.29
CA HIS A 235 11.37 0.65 0.36
C HIS A 235 11.28 1.26 1.75
N THR A 236 12.39 1.74 2.27
CA THR A 236 12.47 2.40 3.58
C THR A 236 13.29 3.67 3.46
N GLY A 237 12.87 4.72 4.20
CA GLY A 237 13.59 5.97 4.31
C GLY A 237 13.40 6.59 5.69
N ILE A 238 14.21 7.59 6.03
CA ILE A 238 14.16 8.33 7.29
C ILE A 238 13.79 9.77 6.98
N ALA A 239 12.76 10.32 7.66
CA ALA A 239 12.30 11.69 7.52
C ALA A 239 13.20 12.71 8.26
#